data_cc081ab46dcd083700843f332bf3135c
#
_entry.id   cc081ab46dcd083700843f332bf3135c
#
_cell.length_a   1.000
_cell.length_b   1.000
_cell.length_c   1.000
_cell.angle_alpha   90.00
_cell.angle_beta   90.00
_cell.angle_gamma   90.00
#
_symmetry.space_group_name_H-M   'P 1'
#
loop_
_entity.id
_entity.type
_entity.pdbx_description
1 polymer ?
#
loop_
_entity_poly.entity_id
_entity_poly.type
_entity_poly.pdbx_seq_one_letter_code
_entity_poly.pdbx_strand_id
1 'polypeptide(L)'
;MNSQNAPAFTGPPAFTATRRERETQGQWLMVSGGLLLGTLGIFIEEAGQPALTAVWFRCAFGLLALTLWFALSRCWGELRLSRRDAALAISGGLFMVLSWTLFFEAVPRTSMSVATLVVHVQPFLIMVAGTLWLGERVSRRQWGAALVALLGLALATGGLDHAFGHQSASPRYLQGLALALGAALAYAVAPLLLRRATGASALVMAWWQCVAGTVALLWWPLTQGWPAPGPAWGWLAGMGVVHTGLAYVLVYGGVARLSAGRMAVLQFVYPASAVAFDAFVYGRTLSASQLAGGVFLLTGLLVAVRERART
;
A
#
# COMPACT_ATOMS: atom_id res chain seq x y z
N MET A 1 65.06 -4.58 -15.09
CA MET A 1 64.82 -4.29 -13.66
C MET A 1 63.29 -4.22 -13.48
N ASN A 2 62.80 -5.08 -12.60
CA ASN A 2 61.41 -5.42 -12.34
C ASN A 2 60.55 -4.27 -11.83
N SER A 3 59.45 -3.99 -12.52
CA SER A 3 58.31 -3.25 -12.01
C SER A 3 57.04 -4.12 -12.07
N GLN A 4 56.97 -5.15 -11.25
CA GLN A 4 55.74 -5.91 -10.99
C GLN A 4 55.61 -6.10 -9.49
N ASN A 5 54.45 -5.69 -8.95
CA ASN A 5 53.81 -6.01 -7.72
C ASN A 5 53.39 -4.79 -6.91
N ALA A 6 52.37 -4.08 -7.43
CA ALA A 6 51.46 -3.38 -6.52
C ALA A 6 50.36 -4.36 -6.09
N PRO A 7 50.12 -4.56 -4.78
CA PRO A 7 49.02 -5.44 -4.34
C PRO A 7 47.67 -4.83 -4.77
N ALA A 8 46.89 -5.61 -5.47
CA ALA A 8 45.52 -5.25 -5.77
C ALA A 8 44.78 -5.07 -4.45
N PHE A 9 44.28 -3.86 -4.21
CA PHE A 9 43.41 -3.53 -3.08
C PHE A 9 42.09 -4.30 -3.29
N THR A 10 42.02 -5.52 -2.76
CA THR A 10 40.76 -6.27 -2.65
C THR A 10 39.95 -5.57 -1.58
N GLY A 11 39.07 -4.65 -2.02
CA GLY A 11 38.05 -4.10 -1.13
C GLY A 11 37.28 -5.24 -0.47
N PRO A 12 36.70 -5.02 0.72
CA PRO A 12 35.96 -6.06 1.42
C PRO A 12 34.90 -6.65 0.49
N PRO A 13 34.70 -8.00 0.50
CA PRO A 13 33.75 -8.66 -0.40
C PRO A 13 32.38 -7.99 -0.22
N ALA A 14 31.82 -7.49 -1.31
CA ALA A 14 30.47 -6.97 -1.31
C ALA A 14 29.57 -8.08 -0.74
N PHE A 15 29.02 -7.87 0.45
CA PHE A 15 28.09 -8.78 1.09
C PHE A 15 26.86 -8.90 0.19
N THR A 16 26.86 -9.85 -0.73
CA THR A 16 25.70 -10.20 -1.53
C THR A 16 24.72 -10.91 -0.60
N ALA A 17 23.74 -10.16 -0.11
CA ALA A 17 22.69 -10.67 0.74
C ALA A 17 22.07 -11.93 0.08
N THR A 18 21.98 -13.01 0.82
CA THR A 18 21.37 -14.25 0.34
C THR A 18 19.90 -14.01 -0.02
N ARG A 19 19.33 -14.84 -0.89
CA ARG A 19 17.90 -14.76 -1.25
C ARG A 19 17.02 -14.72 0.02
N ARG A 20 17.35 -15.51 1.04
CA ARG A 20 16.62 -15.55 2.31
C ARG A 20 16.68 -14.23 3.08
N GLU A 21 17.85 -13.61 3.14
CA GLU A 21 18.01 -12.30 3.81
C GLU A 21 17.21 -11.22 3.08
N ARG A 22 17.24 -11.20 1.75
CA ARG A 22 16.45 -10.26 0.94
C ARG A 22 14.95 -10.44 1.16
N GLU A 23 14.46 -11.68 1.21
CA GLU A 23 13.05 -11.99 1.48
C GLU A 23 12.65 -11.59 2.90
N THR A 24 13.48 -11.87 3.91
CA THR A 24 13.24 -11.46 5.30
C THR A 24 13.21 -9.94 5.42
N GLN A 25 14.14 -9.24 4.78
CA GLN A 25 14.13 -7.77 4.72
C GLN A 25 12.85 -7.25 4.05
N GLY A 26 12.42 -7.89 2.95
CA GLY A 26 11.16 -7.55 2.28
C GLY A 26 9.94 -7.70 3.18
N GLN A 27 9.88 -8.76 3.98
CA GLN A 27 8.80 -8.98 4.96
C GLN A 27 8.75 -7.88 6.01
N TRP A 28 9.89 -7.52 6.61
CA TRP A 28 9.94 -6.44 7.60
C TRP A 28 9.57 -5.08 7.02
N LEU A 29 10.00 -4.79 5.79
CA LEU A 29 9.60 -3.57 5.10
C LEU A 29 8.08 -3.51 4.86
N MET A 30 7.46 -4.61 4.43
CA MET A 30 6.00 -4.70 4.27
C MET A 30 5.25 -4.54 5.60
N VAL A 31 5.73 -5.21 6.66
CA VAL A 31 5.12 -5.13 7.99
C VAL A 31 5.23 -3.70 8.53
N SER A 32 6.41 -3.10 8.50
CA SER A 32 6.62 -1.73 8.98
C SER A 32 5.79 -0.71 8.20
N GLY A 33 5.77 -0.83 6.86
CA GLY A 33 4.93 0.02 6.02
C GLY A 33 3.43 -0.18 6.28
N GLY A 34 3.00 -1.43 6.47
CA GLY A 34 1.61 -1.76 6.82
C GLY A 34 1.18 -1.20 8.18
N LEU A 35 2.06 -1.28 9.19
CA LEU A 35 1.81 -0.67 10.51
C LEU A 35 1.66 0.85 10.41
N LEU A 36 2.56 1.52 9.68
CA LEU A 36 2.43 2.97 9.46
C LEU A 36 1.11 3.30 8.74
N LEU A 37 0.77 2.57 7.68
CA LEU A 37 -0.49 2.78 6.97
C LEU A 37 -1.71 2.55 7.87
N GLY A 38 -1.62 1.71 8.89
CA GLY A 38 -2.69 1.47 9.85
C GLY A 38 -3.13 2.70 10.63
N THR A 39 -2.24 3.68 10.82
CA THR A 39 -2.58 4.96 11.47
C THR A 39 -3.25 5.96 10.52
N LEU A 40 -3.34 5.66 9.22
CA LEU A 40 -3.87 6.58 8.21
C LEU A 40 -5.32 7.00 8.50
N GLY A 41 -6.15 6.09 9.01
CA GLY A 41 -7.54 6.39 9.36
C GLY A 41 -7.66 7.53 10.35
N ILE A 42 -6.80 7.57 11.37
CA ILE A 42 -6.74 8.64 12.38
C ILE A 42 -6.44 9.98 11.70
N PHE A 43 -5.44 10.03 10.82
CA PHE A 43 -5.07 11.25 10.10
C PHE A 43 -6.19 11.76 9.17
N ILE A 44 -6.96 10.87 8.57
CA ILE A 44 -8.11 11.21 7.72
C ILE A 44 -9.24 11.79 8.58
N GLU A 45 -9.56 11.16 9.70
CA GLU A 45 -10.63 11.59 10.61
C GLU A 45 -10.30 12.95 11.22
N GLU A 46 -9.09 13.12 11.75
CA GLU A 46 -8.63 14.36 12.37
C GLU A 46 -8.43 15.50 11.36
N ALA A 47 -8.10 15.21 10.10
CA ALA A 47 -8.03 16.23 9.07
C ALA A 47 -9.41 16.78 8.70
N GLY A 48 -10.48 15.98 8.82
CA GLY A 48 -11.86 16.39 8.55
C GLY A 48 -12.10 16.93 7.15
N GLN A 49 -11.31 16.53 6.16
CA GLN A 49 -11.35 17.08 4.81
C GLN A 49 -12.03 16.11 3.82
N PRO A 50 -12.62 16.66 2.72
CA PRO A 50 -13.12 15.81 1.63
C PRO A 50 -12.05 14.83 1.13
N ALA A 51 -12.47 13.63 0.73
CA ALA A 51 -11.60 12.54 0.36
C ALA A 51 -10.58 12.91 -0.73
N LEU A 52 -11.01 13.59 -1.81
CA LEU A 52 -10.10 14.01 -2.88
C LEU A 52 -9.12 15.09 -2.43
N THR A 53 -9.51 15.96 -1.49
CA THR A 53 -8.60 16.90 -0.83
C THR A 53 -7.51 16.12 -0.11
N ALA A 54 -7.88 15.15 0.73
CA ALA A 54 -6.91 14.31 1.44
C ALA A 54 -5.98 13.57 0.47
N VAL A 55 -6.50 12.98 -0.61
CA VAL A 55 -5.69 12.29 -1.63
C VAL A 55 -4.73 13.23 -2.33
N TRP A 56 -5.16 14.42 -2.72
CA TRP A 56 -4.27 15.39 -3.37
C TRP A 56 -3.14 15.84 -2.44
N PHE A 57 -3.50 16.25 -1.21
CA PHE A 57 -2.52 16.72 -0.24
C PHE A 57 -1.51 15.65 0.17
N ARG A 58 -1.95 14.40 0.34
CA ARG A 58 -1.00 13.32 0.62
C ARG A 58 -0.03 13.07 -0.54
N CYS A 59 -0.44 13.25 -1.81
CA CYS A 59 0.47 13.21 -2.95
C CYS A 59 1.40 14.43 -2.95
N ALA A 60 0.88 15.64 -2.76
CA ALA A 60 1.65 16.88 -2.79
C ALA A 60 2.70 16.96 -1.66
N PHE A 61 2.31 16.68 -0.42
CA PHE A 61 3.26 16.64 0.71
C PHE A 61 4.21 15.45 0.64
N GLY A 62 3.77 14.30 0.12
CA GLY A 62 4.64 13.17 -0.17
C GLY A 62 5.69 13.52 -1.21
N LEU A 63 5.27 14.20 -2.29
CA LEU A 63 6.18 14.71 -3.32
C LEU A 63 7.20 15.68 -2.74
N LEU A 64 6.73 16.64 -1.92
CA LEU A 64 7.61 17.61 -1.26
C LEU A 64 8.65 16.91 -0.38
N ALA A 65 8.21 15.99 0.48
CA ALA A 65 9.10 15.25 1.39
C ALA A 65 10.15 14.43 0.64
N LEU A 66 9.73 13.68 -0.40
CA LEU A 66 10.64 12.89 -1.21
C LEU A 66 11.59 13.76 -2.05
N THR A 67 11.09 14.89 -2.57
CA THR A 67 11.92 15.87 -3.30
C THR A 67 12.98 16.46 -2.39
N LEU A 68 12.60 16.83 -1.16
CA LEU A 68 13.55 17.32 -0.16
C LEU A 68 14.60 16.25 0.21
N TRP A 69 14.16 14.99 0.33
CA TRP A 69 15.09 13.87 0.54
C TRP A 69 16.12 13.76 -0.58
N PHE A 70 15.70 13.77 -1.87
CA PHE A 70 16.63 13.73 -3.01
C PHE A 70 17.56 14.94 -3.06
N ALA A 71 17.07 16.13 -2.66
CA ALA A 71 17.86 17.33 -2.57
C ALA A 71 18.98 17.21 -1.51
N LEU A 72 18.61 16.80 -0.30
CA LEU A 72 19.55 16.66 0.82
C LEU A 72 20.55 15.53 0.61
N SER A 73 20.12 14.42 0.03
CA SER A 73 20.96 13.26 -0.29
C SER A 73 21.78 13.44 -1.57
N ARG A 74 21.55 14.52 -2.33
CA ARG A 74 22.22 14.81 -3.63
C ARG A 74 22.07 13.70 -4.67
N CYS A 75 21.00 12.90 -4.59
CA CYS A 75 20.76 11.74 -5.45
C CYS A 75 19.79 12.02 -6.63
N TRP A 76 19.75 13.26 -7.12
CA TRP A 76 18.84 13.67 -8.23
C TRP A 76 18.98 12.82 -9.50
N GLY A 77 20.16 12.26 -9.72
CA GLY A 77 20.42 11.38 -10.88
C GLY A 77 19.56 10.13 -10.90
N GLU A 78 19.14 9.63 -9.74
CA GLU A 78 18.29 8.45 -9.61
C GLU A 78 16.87 8.68 -10.13
N LEU A 79 16.38 9.93 -10.17
CA LEU A 79 15.06 10.26 -10.72
C LEU A 79 14.98 10.12 -12.23
N ARG A 80 16.13 10.02 -12.93
CA ARG A 80 16.19 9.83 -14.36
C ARG A 80 15.93 8.37 -14.69
N LEU A 81 14.72 8.08 -15.10
CA LEU A 81 14.30 6.76 -15.53
C LEU A 81 14.41 6.60 -17.05
N SER A 82 14.53 5.36 -17.51
CA SER A 82 14.25 5.02 -18.90
C SER A 82 12.81 5.41 -19.24
N ARG A 83 12.51 5.68 -20.51
CA ARG A 83 11.13 5.97 -20.95
C ARG A 83 10.16 4.88 -20.50
N ARG A 84 10.59 3.62 -20.55
CA ARG A 84 9.80 2.47 -20.12
C ARG A 84 9.52 2.50 -18.62
N ASP A 85 10.55 2.67 -17.78
CA ASP A 85 10.39 2.66 -16.32
C ASP A 85 9.60 3.88 -15.84
N ALA A 86 9.78 5.06 -16.48
CA ALA A 86 8.97 6.23 -16.22
C ALA A 86 7.48 6.00 -16.56
N ALA A 87 7.19 5.39 -17.72
CA ALA A 87 5.83 5.04 -18.08
C ALA A 87 5.20 4.05 -17.09
N LEU A 88 5.96 3.03 -16.63
CA LEU A 88 5.50 2.08 -15.61
C LEU A 88 5.24 2.77 -14.26
N ALA A 89 6.11 3.69 -13.85
CA ALA A 89 5.99 4.44 -12.61
C ALA A 89 4.77 5.37 -12.62
N ILE A 90 4.59 6.14 -13.69
CA ILE A 90 3.45 7.05 -13.85
C ILE A 90 2.15 6.26 -13.92
N SER A 91 2.09 5.21 -14.75
CA SER A 91 0.91 4.37 -14.86
C SER A 91 0.54 3.71 -13.52
N GLY A 92 1.54 3.17 -12.80
CA GLY A 92 1.34 2.62 -11.45
C GLY A 92 0.80 3.67 -10.48
N GLY A 93 1.32 4.90 -10.53
CA GLY A 93 0.84 6.03 -9.75
C GLY A 93 -0.61 6.40 -10.07
N LEU A 94 -0.96 6.49 -11.36
CA LEU A 94 -2.33 6.79 -11.79
C LEU A 94 -3.31 5.69 -11.38
N PHE A 95 -2.95 4.41 -11.50
CA PHE A 95 -3.78 3.31 -11.01
C PHE A 95 -3.98 3.37 -9.49
N MET A 96 -2.96 3.77 -8.74
CA MET A 96 -3.08 3.94 -7.29
C MET A 96 -4.02 5.10 -6.92
N VAL A 97 -3.90 6.24 -7.60
CA VAL A 97 -4.80 7.41 -7.40
C VAL A 97 -6.23 7.05 -7.80
N LEU A 98 -6.41 6.34 -8.92
CA LEU A 98 -7.72 5.84 -9.35
C LEU A 98 -8.31 4.92 -8.28
N SER A 99 -7.52 3.99 -7.73
CA SER A 99 -7.96 3.11 -6.65
C SER A 99 -8.47 3.89 -5.43
N TRP A 100 -7.70 4.87 -4.96
CA TRP A 100 -8.12 5.69 -3.82
C TRP A 100 -9.40 6.48 -4.12
N THR A 101 -9.50 7.08 -5.29
CA THR A 101 -10.69 7.83 -5.71
C THR A 101 -11.93 6.94 -5.74
N LEU A 102 -11.83 5.76 -6.36
CA LEU A 102 -12.93 4.80 -6.42
C LEU A 102 -13.31 4.27 -5.03
N PHE A 103 -12.32 4.02 -4.18
CA PHE A 103 -12.56 3.60 -2.80
C PHE A 103 -13.35 4.66 -2.01
N PHE A 104 -12.91 5.90 -2.05
CA PHE A 104 -13.59 6.97 -1.33
C PHE A 104 -14.99 7.27 -1.87
N GLU A 105 -15.21 7.09 -3.18
CA GLU A 105 -16.54 7.16 -3.77
C GLU A 105 -17.45 5.98 -3.40
N ALA A 106 -16.88 4.83 -3.09
CA ALA A 106 -17.62 3.65 -2.64
C ALA A 106 -18.17 3.81 -1.20
N VAL A 107 -17.38 4.42 -0.31
CA VAL A 107 -17.69 4.55 1.11
C VAL A 107 -19.08 5.15 1.40
N PRO A 108 -19.48 6.32 0.85
CA PRO A 108 -20.79 6.91 1.12
C PRO A 108 -21.97 6.17 0.46
N ARG A 109 -21.69 5.22 -0.43
CA ARG A 109 -22.68 4.39 -1.11
C ARG A 109 -22.90 3.03 -0.45
N THR A 110 -21.91 2.58 0.34
CA THR A 110 -21.95 1.33 1.11
C THR A 110 -21.75 1.62 2.60
N SER A 111 -20.59 1.35 3.09
CA SER A 111 -20.04 1.77 4.38
C SER A 111 -18.52 1.65 4.33
N MET A 112 -17.79 2.26 5.28
CA MET A 112 -16.34 2.11 5.39
C MET A 112 -15.95 0.62 5.51
N SER A 113 -16.68 -0.16 6.32
CA SER A 113 -16.43 -1.58 6.54
C SER A 113 -16.60 -2.40 5.27
N VAL A 114 -17.70 -2.21 4.55
CA VAL A 114 -17.99 -2.94 3.29
C VAL A 114 -17.00 -2.54 2.20
N ALA A 115 -16.77 -1.24 2.00
CA ALA A 115 -15.81 -0.78 1.00
C ALA A 115 -14.41 -1.33 1.28
N THR A 116 -13.96 -1.31 2.56
CA THR A 116 -12.67 -1.87 2.98
C THR A 116 -12.61 -3.37 2.72
N LEU A 117 -13.65 -4.12 3.07
CA LEU A 117 -13.69 -5.56 2.83
C LEU A 117 -13.58 -5.90 1.34
N VAL A 118 -14.35 -5.21 0.49
CA VAL A 118 -14.35 -5.45 -0.96
C VAL A 118 -13.01 -5.07 -1.59
N VAL A 119 -12.41 -3.95 -1.21
CA VAL A 119 -11.08 -3.55 -1.70
C VAL A 119 -10.02 -4.60 -1.30
N HIS A 120 -10.13 -5.24 -0.15
CA HIS A 120 -9.21 -6.28 0.28
C HIS A 120 -9.37 -7.64 -0.43
N VAL A 121 -10.17 -7.70 -1.51
CA VAL A 121 -10.08 -8.77 -2.52
C VAL A 121 -8.82 -8.59 -3.40
N GLN A 122 -8.21 -7.40 -3.45
CA GLN A 122 -7.00 -7.10 -4.22
C GLN A 122 -5.82 -8.09 -4.03
N PRO A 123 -5.53 -8.65 -2.83
CA PRO A 123 -4.47 -9.62 -2.67
C PRO A 123 -4.67 -10.88 -3.52
N PHE A 124 -5.92 -11.32 -3.69
CA PHE A 124 -6.25 -12.44 -4.58
C PHE A 124 -6.02 -12.08 -6.04
N LEU A 125 -6.39 -10.86 -6.46
CA LEU A 125 -6.12 -10.37 -7.80
C LEU A 125 -4.62 -10.29 -8.09
N ILE A 126 -3.82 -9.86 -7.12
CA ILE A 126 -2.35 -9.83 -7.22
C ILE A 126 -1.78 -11.24 -7.35
N MET A 127 -2.29 -12.23 -6.59
CA MET A 127 -1.85 -13.62 -6.69
C MET A 127 -2.21 -14.22 -8.06
N VAL A 128 -3.42 -14.00 -8.55
CA VAL A 128 -3.84 -14.43 -9.90
C VAL A 128 -2.95 -13.80 -10.97
N ALA A 129 -2.82 -12.49 -10.93
CA ALA A 129 -2.01 -11.77 -11.93
C ALA A 129 -0.51 -12.11 -11.81
N GLY A 130 0.03 -12.31 -10.61
CA GLY A 130 1.38 -12.79 -10.40
C GLY A 130 1.62 -14.17 -11.05
N THR A 131 0.64 -15.06 -10.95
CA THR A 131 0.70 -16.37 -11.59
C THR A 131 0.62 -16.25 -13.12
N LEU A 132 -0.35 -15.47 -13.65
CA LEU A 132 -0.62 -15.39 -15.08
C LEU A 132 0.41 -14.53 -15.83
N TRP A 133 0.85 -13.41 -15.25
CA TRP A 133 1.69 -12.42 -15.95
C TRP A 133 3.16 -12.49 -15.58
N LEU A 134 3.49 -12.97 -14.39
CA LEU A 134 4.88 -13.07 -13.92
C LEU A 134 5.35 -14.53 -13.85
N GLY A 135 4.49 -15.51 -14.13
CA GLY A 135 4.82 -16.94 -14.06
C GLY A 135 5.12 -17.43 -12.63
N GLU A 136 4.68 -16.71 -11.61
CA GLU A 136 4.98 -17.05 -10.23
C GLU A 136 4.08 -18.19 -9.73
N ARG A 137 4.66 -19.11 -8.96
CA ARG A 137 3.91 -20.18 -8.32
C ARG A 137 3.43 -19.72 -6.94
N VAL A 138 2.13 -19.47 -6.83
CA VAL A 138 1.47 -19.20 -5.54
C VAL A 138 1.09 -20.52 -4.89
N SER A 139 1.53 -20.74 -3.66
CA SER A 139 1.27 -21.99 -2.94
C SER A 139 -0.19 -22.05 -2.44
N ARG A 140 -0.70 -23.28 -2.24
CA ARG A 140 -2.02 -23.48 -1.61
C ARG A 140 -2.07 -22.88 -0.20
N ARG A 141 -0.94 -22.82 0.50
CA ARG A 141 -0.86 -22.19 1.83
C ARG A 141 -1.02 -20.67 1.76
N GLN A 142 -0.47 -20.02 0.74
CA GLN A 142 -0.64 -18.60 0.53
C GLN A 142 -2.08 -18.24 0.20
N TRP A 143 -2.74 -19.03 -0.64
CA TRP A 143 -4.17 -18.90 -0.90
C TRP A 143 -5.01 -19.07 0.37
N GLY A 144 -4.73 -20.12 1.15
CA GLY A 144 -5.40 -20.35 2.43
C GLY A 144 -5.15 -19.23 3.44
N ALA A 145 -3.91 -18.75 3.56
CA ALA A 145 -3.55 -17.66 4.45
C ALA A 145 -4.28 -16.35 4.07
N ALA A 146 -4.34 -16.03 2.78
CA ALA A 146 -5.07 -14.86 2.30
C ALA A 146 -6.58 -14.98 2.58
N LEU A 147 -7.17 -16.16 2.38
CA LEU A 147 -8.58 -16.40 2.68
C LEU A 147 -8.88 -16.27 4.18
N VAL A 148 -8.06 -16.85 5.04
CA VAL A 148 -8.17 -16.72 6.50
C VAL A 148 -8.05 -15.27 6.92
N ALA A 149 -7.11 -14.52 6.35
CA ALA A 149 -6.95 -13.10 6.63
C ALA A 149 -8.15 -12.27 6.14
N LEU A 150 -8.74 -12.57 4.98
CA LEU A 150 -9.92 -11.89 4.49
C LEU A 150 -11.16 -12.16 5.36
N LEU A 151 -11.36 -13.41 5.79
CA LEU A 151 -12.42 -13.78 6.73
C LEU A 151 -12.23 -13.06 8.07
N GLY A 152 -10.99 -13.01 8.56
CA GLY A 152 -10.64 -12.25 9.75
C GLY A 152 -10.97 -10.75 9.59
N LEU A 153 -10.67 -10.15 8.45
CA LEU A 153 -11.01 -8.76 8.17
C LEU A 153 -12.53 -8.55 8.14
N ALA A 154 -13.28 -9.46 7.52
CA ALA A 154 -14.74 -9.40 7.45
C ALA A 154 -15.38 -9.39 8.87
N LEU A 155 -14.87 -10.22 9.77
CA LEU A 155 -15.29 -10.26 11.16
C LEU A 155 -14.83 -9.01 11.94
N ALA A 156 -13.57 -8.61 11.79
CA ALA A 156 -12.99 -7.49 12.53
C ALA A 156 -13.63 -6.14 12.20
N THR A 157 -14.11 -5.97 10.97
CA THR A 157 -14.76 -4.74 10.50
C THR A 157 -16.28 -4.76 10.66
N GLY A 158 -16.89 -5.87 11.06
CA GLY A 158 -18.36 -6.04 11.03
C GLY A 158 -18.93 -5.99 9.60
N GLY A 159 -18.08 -6.19 8.58
CA GLY A 159 -18.46 -6.07 7.17
C GLY A 159 -19.53 -7.05 6.74
N LEU A 160 -19.62 -8.21 7.38
CA LEU A 160 -20.66 -9.21 7.09
C LEU A 160 -22.05 -8.72 7.55
N ASP A 161 -22.16 -8.13 8.73
CA ASP A 161 -23.43 -7.63 9.24
C ASP A 161 -23.99 -6.52 8.35
N HIS A 162 -23.12 -5.66 7.83
CA HIS A 162 -23.48 -4.61 6.89
C HIS A 162 -23.76 -5.13 5.46
N ALA A 163 -23.05 -6.15 5.02
CA ALA A 163 -23.19 -6.70 3.67
C ALA A 163 -24.54 -7.42 3.47
N PHE A 164 -25.05 -8.06 4.51
CA PHE A 164 -26.33 -8.81 4.47
C PHE A 164 -27.52 -8.02 5.04
N GLY A 165 -27.35 -6.75 5.38
CA GLY A 165 -28.41 -5.87 5.86
C GLY A 165 -29.42 -5.46 4.78
N HIS A 166 -30.53 -4.87 5.20
CA HIS A 166 -31.69 -4.52 4.35
C HIS A 166 -31.38 -3.54 3.19
N GLN A 167 -30.23 -2.87 3.16
CA GLN A 167 -29.82 -1.95 2.11
C GLN A 167 -29.07 -2.63 0.94
N SER A 168 -28.81 -3.94 1.04
CA SER A 168 -27.94 -4.68 0.11
C SER A 168 -28.45 -4.79 -1.34
N ALA A 169 -29.72 -4.46 -1.59
CA ALA A 169 -30.33 -4.56 -2.92
C ALA A 169 -30.56 -3.19 -3.61
N SER A 170 -30.18 -2.06 -3.00
CA SER A 170 -30.40 -0.75 -3.62
C SER A 170 -29.44 -0.51 -4.78
N PRO A 171 -29.85 0.15 -5.89
CA PRO A 171 -28.96 0.48 -6.99
C PRO A 171 -27.74 1.30 -6.55
N ARG A 172 -27.90 2.18 -5.55
CA ARG A 172 -26.83 2.99 -4.97
C ARG A 172 -25.79 2.12 -4.25
N TYR A 173 -26.24 1.11 -3.52
CA TYR A 173 -25.36 0.16 -2.83
C TYR A 173 -24.58 -0.69 -3.83
N LEU A 174 -25.23 -1.19 -4.89
CA LEU A 174 -24.57 -1.96 -5.95
C LEU A 174 -23.52 -1.13 -6.70
N GLN A 175 -23.79 0.15 -6.96
CA GLN A 175 -22.79 1.09 -7.50
C GLN A 175 -21.59 1.20 -6.56
N GLY A 176 -21.81 1.31 -5.25
CA GLY A 176 -20.74 1.36 -4.27
C GLY A 176 -19.88 0.10 -4.26
N LEU A 177 -20.49 -1.08 -4.36
CA LEU A 177 -19.76 -2.35 -4.49
C LEU A 177 -18.92 -2.40 -5.78
N ALA A 178 -19.50 -1.96 -6.91
CA ALA A 178 -18.79 -1.92 -8.19
C ALA A 178 -17.57 -0.96 -8.12
N LEU A 179 -17.73 0.21 -7.49
CA LEU A 179 -16.62 1.16 -7.25
C LEU A 179 -15.53 0.56 -6.36
N ALA A 180 -15.90 -0.12 -5.26
CA ALA A 180 -14.95 -0.78 -4.38
C ALA A 180 -14.20 -1.92 -5.09
N LEU A 181 -14.87 -2.70 -5.94
CA LEU A 181 -14.23 -3.74 -6.75
C LEU A 181 -13.31 -3.11 -7.81
N GLY A 182 -13.74 -2.03 -8.45
CA GLY A 182 -12.90 -1.24 -9.36
C GLY A 182 -11.64 -0.70 -8.66
N ALA A 183 -11.79 -0.24 -7.41
CA ALA A 183 -10.66 0.17 -6.57
C ALA A 183 -9.69 -1.00 -6.31
N ALA A 184 -10.19 -2.19 -6.00
CA ALA A 184 -9.38 -3.39 -5.81
C ALA A 184 -8.59 -3.78 -7.08
N LEU A 185 -9.25 -3.74 -8.24
CA LEU A 185 -8.63 -4.01 -9.54
C LEU A 185 -7.52 -2.99 -9.84
N ALA A 186 -7.81 -1.70 -9.71
CA ALA A 186 -6.84 -0.64 -9.93
C ALA A 186 -5.63 -0.77 -8.98
N TYR A 187 -5.89 -1.04 -7.70
CA TYR A 187 -4.81 -1.26 -6.73
C TYR A 187 -3.94 -2.45 -7.10
N ALA A 188 -4.51 -3.57 -7.55
CA ALA A 188 -3.75 -4.76 -7.89
C ALA A 188 -2.76 -4.54 -9.05
N VAL A 189 -3.06 -3.62 -9.96
CA VAL A 189 -2.20 -3.29 -11.10
C VAL A 189 -0.92 -2.57 -10.67
N ALA A 190 -1.00 -1.62 -9.73
CA ALA A 190 0.12 -0.77 -9.36
C ALA A 190 1.38 -1.54 -8.91
N PRO A 191 1.34 -2.49 -7.95
CA PRO A 191 2.52 -3.24 -7.54
C PRO A 191 3.07 -4.17 -8.62
N LEU A 192 2.23 -4.62 -9.56
CA LEU A 192 2.67 -5.45 -10.68
C LEU A 192 3.47 -4.64 -11.71
N LEU A 193 3.04 -3.40 -11.98
CA LEU A 193 3.79 -2.45 -12.82
C LEU A 193 5.12 -2.07 -12.17
N LEU A 194 5.10 -1.80 -10.86
CA LEU A 194 6.29 -1.52 -10.07
C LEU A 194 7.34 -2.64 -10.18
N ARG A 195 6.92 -3.89 -10.10
CA ARG A 195 7.83 -5.05 -10.20
C ARG A 195 8.48 -5.21 -11.58
N ARG A 196 7.90 -4.62 -12.62
CA ARG A 196 8.46 -4.59 -13.99
C ARG A 196 9.42 -3.43 -14.23
N ALA A 197 9.40 -2.40 -13.39
CA ALA A 197 10.31 -1.25 -13.44
C ALA A 197 11.63 -1.61 -12.75
N THR A 198 12.48 -2.37 -13.41
CA THR A 198 13.71 -2.92 -12.83
C THR A 198 14.82 -1.89 -12.62
N GLY A 199 14.75 -0.74 -13.29
CA GLY A 199 15.72 0.35 -13.21
C GLY A 199 15.41 1.41 -12.14
N ALA A 200 14.34 1.23 -11.35
CA ALA A 200 13.90 2.21 -10.36
C ALA A 200 13.95 1.66 -8.93
N SER A 201 14.48 2.45 -7.99
CA SER A 201 14.38 2.15 -6.57
C SER A 201 12.95 2.40 -6.03
N ALA A 202 12.63 1.80 -4.87
CA ALA A 202 11.34 2.03 -4.20
C ALA A 202 11.07 3.53 -3.94
N LEU A 203 12.12 4.28 -3.60
CA LEU A 203 12.07 5.71 -3.36
C LEU A 203 11.67 6.48 -4.62
N VAL A 204 12.33 6.16 -5.74
CA VAL A 204 12.05 6.76 -7.05
C VAL A 204 10.62 6.46 -7.50
N MET A 205 10.16 5.23 -7.30
CA MET A 205 8.78 4.85 -7.65
C MET A 205 7.75 5.60 -6.82
N ALA A 206 7.97 5.76 -5.50
CA ALA A 206 7.10 6.55 -4.64
C ALA A 206 7.07 8.03 -5.07
N TRP A 207 8.22 8.58 -5.45
CA TRP A 207 8.31 9.96 -5.96
C TRP A 207 7.48 10.15 -7.24
N TRP A 208 7.66 9.27 -8.24
CA TRP A 208 6.90 9.33 -9.48
C TRP A 208 5.40 9.12 -9.28
N GLN A 209 5.01 8.26 -8.33
CA GLN A 209 3.61 8.12 -7.94
C GLN A 209 3.05 9.43 -7.36
N CYS A 210 3.81 10.10 -6.49
CA CYS A 210 3.40 11.39 -5.94
C CYS A 210 3.28 12.46 -7.03
N VAL A 211 4.20 12.50 -8.01
CA VAL A 211 4.10 13.39 -9.19
C VAL A 211 2.80 13.11 -9.94
N ALA A 212 2.57 11.84 -10.30
CA ALA A 212 1.37 11.46 -11.05
C ALA A 212 0.08 11.85 -10.31
N GLY A 213 0.00 11.59 -8.99
CA GLY A 213 -1.15 11.92 -8.18
C GLY A 213 -1.37 13.43 -8.02
N THR A 214 -0.28 14.19 -7.75
CA THR A 214 -0.35 15.65 -7.61
C THR A 214 -0.82 16.32 -8.91
N VAL A 215 -0.29 15.88 -10.06
CA VAL A 215 -0.65 16.43 -11.37
C VAL A 215 -2.08 16.01 -11.77
N ALA A 216 -2.41 14.74 -11.64
CA ALA A 216 -3.72 14.22 -12.06
C ALA A 216 -4.90 14.82 -11.28
N LEU A 217 -4.71 15.13 -10.00
CA LEU A 217 -5.75 15.71 -9.15
C LEU A 217 -5.59 17.23 -8.91
N LEU A 218 -4.66 17.91 -9.58
CA LEU A 218 -4.43 19.36 -9.40
C LEU A 218 -5.69 20.20 -9.64
N TRP A 219 -6.54 19.77 -10.54
CA TRP A 219 -7.81 20.43 -10.83
C TRP A 219 -8.73 20.52 -9.59
N TRP A 220 -8.62 19.58 -8.64
CA TRP A 220 -9.50 19.53 -7.48
C TRP A 220 -9.30 20.74 -6.55
N PRO A 221 -8.10 21.02 -5.98
CA PRO A 221 -7.93 22.21 -5.14
C PRO A 221 -8.13 23.52 -5.91
N LEU A 222 -7.90 23.53 -7.22
CA LEU A 222 -8.12 24.74 -8.05
C LEU A 222 -9.60 25.04 -8.27
N THR A 223 -10.48 24.04 -8.24
CA THR A 223 -11.92 24.21 -8.45
C THR A 223 -12.71 24.22 -7.15
N GLN A 224 -12.30 23.44 -6.14
CA GLN A 224 -13.01 23.32 -4.86
C GLN A 224 -12.43 24.23 -3.77
N GLY A 225 -11.27 24.83 -4.01
CA GLY A 225 -10.59 25.68 -3.05
C GLY A 225 -9.65 24.89 -2.11
N TRP A 226 -8.96 25.66 -1.29
CA TRP A 226 -7.99 25.17 -0.32
C TRP A 226 -8.63 25.02 1.06
N PRO A 227 -8.19 24.05 1.90
CA PRO A 227 -8.63 23.97 3.29
C PRO A 227 -8.38 25.29 4.03
N ALA A 228 -9.30 25.66 4.91
CA ALA A 228 -9.10 26.80 5.79
C ALA A 228 -7.82 26.63 6.63
N PRO A 229 -7.07 27.71 6.93
CA PRO A 229 -5.91 27.64 7.81
C PRO A 229 -6.29 27.07 9.17
N GLY A 230 -5.51 26.08 9.64
CA GLY A 230 -5.78 25.42 10.92
C GLY A 230 -5.11 24.07 11.08
N PRO A 231 -5.47 23.30 12.13
CA PRO A 231 -4.83 22.02 12.46
C PRO A 231 -4.90 20.95 11.35
N ALA A 232 -5.94 21.02 10.49
CA ALA A 232 -6.10 20.11 9.36
C ALA A 232 -4.86 20.04 8.45
N TRP A 233 -4.13 21.16 8.28
CA TRP A 233 -2.91 21.20 7.48
C TRP A 233 -1.80 20.31 8.06
N GLY A 234 -1.68 20.22 9.38
CA GLY A 234 -0.72 19.32 10.04
C GLY A 234 -1.04 17.86 9.76
N TRP A 235 -2.32 17.49 9.84
CA TRP A 235 -2.77 16.14 9.52
C TRP A 235 -2.60 15.79 8.04
N LEU A 236 -2.92 16.71 7.14
CA LEU A 236 -2.71 16.56 5.70
C LEU A 236 -1.21 16.40 5.37
N ALA A 237 -0.34 17.22 5.98
CA ALA A 237 1.10 17.12 5.81
C ALA A 237 1.63 15.77 6.33
N GLY A 238 1.18 15.34 7.51
CA GLY A 238 1.52 14.04 8.08
C GLY A 238 1.09 12.88 7.18
N MET A 239 -0.11 12.94 6.58
CA MET A 239 -0.53 11.96 5.57
C MET A 239 0.43 11.88 4.39
N GLY A 240 0.89 13.01 3.89
CA GLY A 240 1.86 13.04 2.78
C GLY A 240 3.22 12.50 3.18
N VAL A 241 3.80 13.02 4.25
CA VAL A 241 5.17 12.69 4.68
C VAL A 241 5.26 11.25 5.19
N VAL A 242 4.37 10.88 6.12
CA VAL A 242 4.44 9.57 6.80
C VAL A 242 3.81 8.47 5.95
N HIS A 243 2.55 8.65 5.50
CA HIS A 243 1.80 7.57 4.87
C HIS A 243 2.00 7.47 3.35
N THR A 244 2.49 8.53 2.69
CA THR A 244 2.78 8.48 1.25
C THR A 244 4.28 8.53 0.98
N GLY A 245 5.04 9.38 1.66
CA GLY A 245 6.50 9.39 1.56
C GLY A 245 7.09 8.11 2.17
N LEU A 246 7.15 8.03 3.50
CA LEU A 246 7.85 6.96 4.20
C LEU A 246 7.19 5.58 4.02
N ALA A 247 5.88 5.46 4.27
CA ALA A 247 5.22 4.15 4.25
C ALA A 247 5.27 3.49 2.86
N TYR A 248 5.08 4.26 1.78
CA TYR A 248 5.17 3.67 0.42
C TYR A 248 6.59 3.32 0.01
N VAL A 249 7.60 4.04 0.48
CA VAL A 249 9.00 3.63 0.28
C VAL A 249 9.26 2.27 0.93
N LEU A 250 8.75 2.06 2.15
CA LEU A 250 8.84 0.77 2.84
C LEU A 250 8.07 -0.33 2.09
N VAL A 251 6.80 -0.08 1.74
CA VAL A 251 5.96 -1.04 1.01
C VAL A 251 6.58 -1.41 -0.33
N TYR A 252 7.00 -0.45 -1.13
CA TYR A 252 7.60 -0.70 -2.43
C TYR A 252 8.96 -1.42 -2.32
N GLY A 253 9.73 -1.09 -1.26
CA GLY A 253 10.93 -1.83 -0.92
C GLY A 253 10.64 -3.31 -0.62
N GLY A 254 9.54 -3.59 0.07
CA GLY A 254 9.05 -4.93 0.33
C GLY A 254 8.56 -5.64 -0.94
N VAL A 255 7.73 -4.96 -1.75
CA VAL A 255 7.19 -5.47 -3.03
C VAL A 255 8.30 -5.93 -3.98
N ALA A 256 9.39 -5.18 -4.07
CA ALA A 256 10.53 -5.52 -4.92
C ALA A 256 11.30 -6.79 -4.48
N ARG A 257 11.10 -7.26 -3.25
CA ARG A 257 11.85 -8.37 -2.63
C ARG A 257 11.02 -9.62 -2.40
N LEU A 258 9.70 -9.54 -2.55
CA LEU A 258 8.77 -10.63 -2.20
C LEU A 258 8.07 -11.21 -3.44
N SER A 259 7.68 -12.47 -3.35
CA SER A 259 6.77 -13.08 -4.32
C SER A 259 5.36 -12.50 -4.19
N ALA A 260 4.57 -12.57 -5.27
CA ALA A 260 3.19 -12.06 -5.29
C ALA A 260 2.33 -12.65 -4.17
N GLY A 261 2.46 -13.95 -3.88
CA GLY A 261 1.71 -14.60 -2.81
C GLY A 261 2.04 -14.06 -1.42
N ARG A 262 3.34 -13.87 -1.10
CA ARG A 262 3.74 -13.29 0.20
C ARG A 262 3.35 -11.82 0.31
N MET A 263 3.60 -11.05 -0.74
CA MET A 263 3.20 -9.66 -0.80
C MET A 263 1.68 -9.51 -0.57
N ALA A 264 0.88 -10.34 -1.24
CA ALA A 264 -0.57 -10.32 -1.13
C ALA A 264 -1.05 -10.55 0.32
N VAL A 265 -0.52 -11.56 1.00
CA VAL A 265 -0.94 -11.82 2.40
C VAL A 265 -0.44 -10.72 3.35
N LEU A 266 0.79 -10.22 3.17
CA LEU A 266 1.34 -9.16 4.04
C LEU A 266 0.61 -7.81 3.89
N GLN A 267 -0.15 -7.59 2.83
CA GLN A 267 -1.01 -6.41 2.71
C GLN A 267 -2.11 -6.35 3.77
N PHE A 268 -2.49 -7.48 4.36
CA PHE A 268 -3.46 -7.50 5.47
C PHE A 268 -2.90 -6.94 6.79
N VAL A 269 -1.59 -6.66 6.90
CA VAL A 269 -1.02 -5.95 8.05
C VAL A 269 -1.66 -4.57 8.21
N TYR A 270 -1.86 -3.86 7.11
CA TYR A 270 -2.47 -2.53 7.12
C TYR A 270 -3.88 -2.53 7.78
N PRO A 271 -4.88 -3.29 7.29
CA PRO A 271 -6.20 -3.26 7.91
C PRO A 271 -6.21 -3.87 9.32
N ALA A 272 -5.35 -4.85 9.61
CA ALA A 272 -5.22 -5.40 10.96
C ALA A 272 -4.75 -4.34 11.96
N SER A 273 -3.71 -3.58 11.59
CA SER A 273 -3.21 -2.49 12.41
C SER A 273 -4.18 -1.30 12.48
N ALA A 274 -4.93 -1.02 11.40
CA ALA A 274 -5.94 0.04 11.41
C ALA A 274 -7.04 -0.21 12.46
N VAL A 275 -7.58 -1.43 12.52
CA VAL A 275 -8.56 -1.82 13.54
C VAL A 275 -7.98 -1.67 14.96
N ALA A 276 -6.73 -2.11 15.16
CA ALA A 276 -6.08 -2.01 16.46
C ALA A 276 -5.84 -0.55 16.89
N PHE A 277 -5.33 0.29 15.98
CA PHE A 277 -5.09 1.71 16.27
C PHE A 277 -6.40 2.48 16.51
N ASP A 278 -7.44 2.21 15.71
CA ASP A 278 -8.76 2.82 15.89
C ASP A 278 -9.34 2.51 17.26
N ALA A 279 -9.29 1.24 17.68
CA ALA A 279 -9.73 0.84 19.01
C ALA A 279 -8.91 1.50 20.14
N PHE A 280 -7.58 1.57 19.97
CA PHE A 280 -6.68 2.13 20.97
C PHE A 280 -6.82 3.67 21.12
N VAL A 281 -6.86 4.39 19.99
CA VAL A 281 -6.87 5.86 19.99
C VAL A 281 -8.23 6.43 20.39
N TYR A 282 -9.31 5.82 19.88
CA TYR A 282 -10.67 6.30 20.15
C TYR A 282 -11.37 5.56 21.30
N GLY A 283 -10.67 4.66 22.00
CA GLY A 283 -11.22 3.91 23.13
C GLY A 283 -12.41 3.00 22.75
N ARG A 284 -12.51 2.61 21.49
CA ARG A 284 -13.62 1.77 21.00
C ARG A 284 -13.49 0.35 21.53
N THR A 285 -14.51 -0.13 22.23
CA THR A 285 -14.55 -1.51 22.72
C THR A 285 -14.79 -2.46 21.56
N LEU A 286 -13.88 -3.42 21.36
CA LEU A 286 -14.02 -4.44 20.33
C LEU A 286 -15.01 -5.52 20.79
N SER A 287 -15.96 -5.88 19.93
CA SER A 287 -16.85 -7.00 20.17
C SER A 287 -16.10 -8.34 20.12
N ALA A 288 -16.71 -9.40 20.66
CA ALA A 288 -16.12 -10.75 20.58
C ALA A 288 -15.87 -11.21 19.14
N SER A 289 -16.74 -10.87 18.19
CA SER A 289 -16.56 -11.16 16.77
C SER A 289 -15.37 -10.40 16.16
N GLN A 290 -15.19 -9.14 16.55
CA GLN A 290 -14.04 -8.33 16.11
C GLN A 290 -12.71 -8.87 16.66
N LEU A 291 -12.70 -9.29 17.92
CA LEU A 291 -11.51 -9.93 18.52
C LEU A 291 -11.19 -11.26 17.83
N ALA A 292 -12.20 -12.11 17.56
CA ALA A 292 -12.02 -13.33 16.78
C ALA A 292 -11.48 -13.01 15.37
N GLY A 293 -12.02 -11.97 14.72
CA GLY A 293 -11.52 -11.48 13.44
C GLY A 293 -10.06 -11.09 13.47
N GLY A 294 -9.61 -10.39 14.51
CA GLY A 294 -8.21 -10.07 14.75
C GLY A 294 -7.31 -11.31 14.86
N VAL A 295 -7.77 -12.35 15.56
CA VAL A 295 -7.04 -13.63 15.66
C VAL A 295 -6.91 -14.32 14.29
N PHE A 296 -7.98 -14.34 13.47
CA PHE A 296 -7.91 -14.88 12.10
C PHE A 296 -6.95 -14.09 11.22
N LEU A 297 -7.00 -12.76 11.27
CA LEU A 297 -6.06 -11.89 10.56
C LEU A 297 -4.61 -12.21 10.92
N LEU A 298 -4.29 -12.23 12.21
CA LEU A 298 -2.95 -12.54 12.70
C LEU A 298 -2.51 -13.95 12.31
N THR A 299 -3.41 -14.94 12.34
CA THR A 299 -3.12 -16.31 11.92
C THR A 299 -2.73 -16.37 10.45
N GLY A 300 -3.49 -15.73 9.55
CA GLY A 300 -3.17 -15.62 8.13
C GLY A 300 -1.80 -14.99 7.90
N LEU A 301 -1.51 -13.88 8.58
CA LEU A 301 -0.22 -13.18 8.50
C LEU A 301 0.95 -14.06 8.99
N LEU A 302 0.80 -14.73 10.12
CA LEU A 302 1.83 -15.62 10.67
C LEU A 302 2.15 -16.79 9.74
N VAL A 303 1.14 -17.36 9.08
CA VAL A 303 1.34 -18.42 8.08
C VAL A 303 2.18 -17.90 6.91
N ALA A 304 1.89 -16.68 6.41
CA ALA A 304 2.64 -16.08 5.30
C ALA A 304 4.10 -15.78 5.66
N VAL A 305 4.35 -15.25 6.87
CA VAL A 305 5.70 -14.92 7.33
C VAL A 305 6.54 -16.18 7.53
N ARG A 306 5.93 -17.26 8.08
CA ARG A 306 6.63 -18.52 8.37
C ARG A 306 6.82 -19.41 7.14
N GLU A 307 6.10 -19.16 6.06
CA GLU A 307 6.27 -19.99 4.86
C GLU A 307 7.65 -19.78 4.26
N ARG A 308 8.47 -20.82 4.32
CA ARG A 308 9.80 -20.84 3.70
C ARG A 308 9.64 -20.86 2.17
N ALA A 309 10.48 -20.08 1.46
CA ALA A 309 10.57 -20.25 0.02
C ALA A 309 10.91 -21.72 -0.27
N ARG A 310 10.01 -22.41 -0.95
CA ARG A 310 10.35 -23.71 -1.53
C ARG A 310 11.31 -23.42 -2.66
N THR A 311 12.54 -23.90 -2.52
CA THR A 311 13.57 -23.96 -3.56
C THR A 311 13.08 -24.71 -4.77
#